data_05c5c765cea2359be7f3a80c9ce2f1f9
#
_entry.id   05c5c765cea2359be7f3a80c9ce2f1f9
#
_cell.length_a   1.000
_cell.length_b   1.000
_cell.length_c   1.000
_cell.angle_alpha   90.00
_cell.angle_beta   90.00
_cell.angle_gamma   90.00
#
_symmetry.space_group_name_H-M   'P 1'
#
loop_
_entity.id
_entity.type
_entity.pdbx_description
1 polymer ?
#
loop_
_entity_poly.entity_id
_entity_poly.type
_entity_poly.pdbx_seq_one_letter_code
_entity_poly.pdbx_strand_id
1 'polypeptide(L)'
;MCSFIVTNRKFKDEELSKINYFTQLRGPDVTSVENINGYTFLHNLLSITGELTTQPFEKDNIVCLYNGELYDYDQEKYKSDGESLIDLYLEYGPLFTQKLDGEFAIVLFDFNKDILVLSTDAFSTKPLWFSEEKGEWGIATYRTPLESLGFKHCTKLKANTIRVSKISSHILVQEAPVVTYDLTQHKDTFDDWTKAFEESIAKRTQGVREDIFIGLSSGYDSGAICCQLLKNNSKFKAYSVVGSENIDVLSQRNYLMQISGNDHDLLNFTQPLRNIAHQHIENNVEEFKYTIRSMSSDYNEYWLSLKDDNGSNGLSFISSLAKRDTNKIYISGQGADELFADYGFNGKKKYPHSNFGGLFPDDLNTIFPWPSVYESSMESYLAKEEHIAGSYGLEARYPFLDPKVVQEFLWTTPELKNSNYKSVIHNYLQENNFPMAVNEKIGF
;
A
#
# COMPACT_ATOMS: atom_id res chain seq x y z
N MET A 1 -7.52 -4.72 6.12
CA MET A 1 -6.33 -5.49 5.63
C MET A 1 -6.32 -6.86 6.28
N CYS A 2 -6.39 -7.87 5.47
CA CYS A 2 -6.27 -9.25 5.93
C CYS A 2 -4.80 -9.67 6.06
N SER A 3 -4.57 -10.90 6.41
CA SER A 3 -3.29 -11.57 6.29
C SER A 3 -3.49 -13.07 6.15
N PHE A 4 -2.50 -13.74 5.61
CA PHE A 4 -2.56 -15.19 5.43
C PHE A 4 -1.20 -15.86 5.57
N ILE A 5 -1.26 -17.18 5.81
CA ILE A 5 -0.11 -18.08 5.82
C ILE A 5 -0.54 -19.37 5.11
N VAL A 6 0.27 -19.83 4.16
CA VAL A 6 0.08 -21.11 3.48
C VAL A 6 1.34 -21.94 3.58
N THR A 7 1.22 -23.21 3.95
CA THR A 7 2.39 -24.10 3.97
C THR A 7 1.96 -25.58 3.93
N ASN A 8 2.80 -26.42 3.31
CA ASN A 8 2.71 -27.89 3.45
C ASN A 8 3.74 -28.43 4.47
N ARG A 9 4.54 -27.52 5.09
CA ARG A 9 5.41 -27.91 6.22
C ARG A 9 4.59 -28.14 7.47
N LYS A 10 4.85 -29.27 8.15
CA LYS A 10 4.15 -29.63 9.39
C LYS A 10 4.65 -28.80 10.58
N PHE A 11 3.73 -28.34 11.38
CA PHE A 11 3.98 -27.67 12.68
C PHE A 11 2.95 -28.16 13.71
N LYS A 12 3.20 -27.90 14.98
CA LYS A 12 2.29 -28.29 16.07
C LYS A 12 1.31 -27.16 16.36
N ASP A 13 0.13 -27.51 16.83
CA ASP A 13 -0.92 -26.53 17.18
C ASP A 13 -0.44 -25.53 18.23
N GLU A 14 0.42 -25.95 19.18
CA GLU A 14 1.04 -25.07 20.18
C GLU A 14 1.97 -23.99 19.60
N GLU A 15 2.47 -24.19 18.37
CA GLU A 15 3.34 -23.23 17.68
C GLU A 15 2.53 -22.17 16.91
N LEU A 16 1.23 -22.41 16.68
CA LEU A 16 0.37 -21.58 15.86
C LEU A 16 0.34 -20.11 16.34
N SER A 17 0.24 -19.88 17.64
CA SER A 17 0.19 -18.54 18.20
C SER A 17 1.48 -17.74 17.95
N LYS A 18 2.63 -18.42 17.93
CA LYS A 18 3.91 -17.80 17.60
C LYS A 18 4.03 -17.52 16.10
N ILE A 19 3.65 -18.49 15.28
CA ILE A 19 3.68 -18.35 13.81
C ILE A 19 2.77 -17.22 13.34
N ASN A 20 1.57 -17.11 13.94
CA ASN A 20 0.53 -16.14 13.54
C ASN A 20 0.60 -14.80 14.29
N TYR A 21 1.61 -14.57 15.15
CA TYR A 21 1.61 -13.44 16.09
C TYR A 21 1.42 -12.07 15.40
N PHE A 22 2.29 -11.72 14.45
CA PHE A 22 2.18 -10.42 13.75
C PHE A 22 1.06 -10.40 12.72
N THR A 23 0.79 -11.52 12.06
CA THR A 23 -0.24 -11.61 11.03
C THR A 23 -1.64 -11.50 11.61
N GLN A 24 -1.91 -12.07 12.78
CA GLN A 24 -3.22 -11.97 13.44
C GLN A 24 -3.61 -10.52 13.78
N LEU A 25 -2.63 -9.65 14.07
CA LEU A 25 -2.91 -8.25 14.39
C LEU A 25 -3.51 -7.49 13.21
N ARG A 26 -3.21 -7.90 11.96
CA ARG A 26 -3.73 -7.28 10.72
C ARG A 26 -5.20 -7.63 10.48
N GLY A 27 -5.61 -8.83 10.84
CA GLY A 27 -6.98 -9.31 10.65
C GLY A 27 -7.56 -9.82 11.96
N PRO A 28 -7.95 -8.92 12.87
CA PRO A 28 -8.36 -9.30 14.22
C PRO A 28 -9.78 -9.84 14.33
N ASP A 29 -10.61 -9.75 13.27
CA ASP A 29 -12.03 -10.07 13.36
C ASP A 29 -12.29 -11.57 13.40
N VAL A 30 -11.65 -12.35 12.51
CA VAL A 30 -11.79 -13.83 12.45
C VAL A 30 -10.48 -14.46 11.96
N THR A 31 -10.04 -15.53 12.61
CA THR A 31 -8.98 -16.42 12.10
C THR A 31 -9.59 -17.74 11.63
N SER A 32 -9.34 -18.13 10.39
CA SER A 32 -9.70 -19.43 9.81
C SER A 32 -8.45 -20.26 9.52
N VAL A 33 -8.56 -21.58 9.70
CA VAL A 33 -7.49 -22.54 9.40
C VAL A 33 -8.10 -23.75 8.70
N GLU A 34 -7.70 -23.99 7.46
CA GLU A 34 -8.17 -25.09 6.63
C GLU A 34 -7.02 -25.95 6.15
N ASN A 35 -7.25 -27.26 6.07
CA ASN A 35 -6.26 -28.21 5.54
C ASN A 35 -6.78 -28.81 4.24
N ILE A 36 -6.19 -28.39 3.11
CA ILE A 36 -6.64 -28.78 1.77
C ILE A 36 -5.43 -29.33 0.99
N ASN A 37 -5.56 -30.54 0.42
CA ASN A 37 -4.54 -31.18 -0.41
C ASN A 37 -3.13 -31.23 0.21
N GLY A 38 -3.05 -31.35 1.54
CA GLY A 38 -1.79 -31.45 2.28
C GLY A 38 -1.15 -30.09 2.61
N TYR A 39 -1.80 -28.99 2.28
CA TYR A 39 -1.44 -27.63 2.68
C TYR A 39 -2.32 -27.14 3.82
N THR A 40 -1.75 -26.38 4.73
CA THR A 40 -2.49 -25.58 5.72
C THR A 40 -2.66 -24.18 5.17
N PHE A 41 -3.89 -23.70 5.09
CA PHE A 41 -4.30 -22.36 4.73
C PHE A 41 -4.81 -21.66 5.97
N LEU A 42 -4.11 -20.64 6.43
CA LEU A 42 -4.51 -19.80 7.55
C LEU A 42 -4.82 -18.40 7.02
N HIS A 43 -5.95 -17.86 7.40
CA HIS A 43 -6.35 -16.50 7.06
C HIS A 43 -6.85 -15.76 8.30
N ASN A 44 -6.41 -14.49 8.45
CA ASN A 44 -6.89 -13.55 9.45
C ASN A 44 -7.66 -12.45 8.73
N LEU A 45 -8.92 -12.31 9.03
CA LEU A 45 -9.86 -11.39 8.39
C LEU A 45 -9.92 -10.06 9.12
N LEU A 46 -9.83 -8.97 8.38
CA LEU A 46 -10.35 -7.65 8.73
C LEU A 46 -11.50 -7.33 7.76
N SER A 47 -12.73 -7.36 8.26
CA SER A 47 -13.93 -7.14 7.46
C SER A 47 -14.22 -5.65 7.36
N ILE A 48 -14.04 -5.05 6.17
CA ILE A 48 -14.25 -3.63 5.90
C ILE A 48 -15.32 -3.43 4.83
N THR A 49 -15.21 -4.17 3.70
CA THR A 49 -16.10 -4.05 2.55
C THR A 49 -16.87 -5.37 2.36
N GLY A 50 -18.13 -5.28 1.90
CA GLY A 50 -18.96 -6.46 1.68
C GLY A 50 -19.46 -7.13 2.97
N GLU A 51 -19.90 -8.39 2.90
CA GLU A 51 -20.27 -9.20 4.06
C GLU A 51 -19.03 -9.83 4.69
N LEU A 52 -19.12 -10.22 5.98
CA LEU A 52 -18.06 -11.00 6.63
C LEU A 52 -17.93 -12.34 5.95
N THR A 53 -16.86 -12.52 5.17
CA THR A 53 -16.60 -13.73 4.39
C THR A 53 -15.22 -14.27 4.74
N THR A 54 -15.19 -15.50 5.27
CA THR A 54 -13.94 -16.17 5.62
C THR A 54 -13.25 -16.73 4.38
N GLN A 55 -11.91 -16.83 4.45
CA GLN A 55 -11.08 -17.45 3.43
C GLN A 55 -10.38 -18.69 4.02
N PRO A 56 -9.89 -19.63 3.17
CA PRO A 56 -9.74 -19.55 1.73
C PRO A 56 -11.05 -19.64 0.96
N PHE A 57 -11.09 -19.00 -0.23
CA PHE A 57 -12.13 -19.27 -1.22
C PHE A 57 -11.80 -20.58 -1.92
N GLU A 58 -12.82 -21.45 -2.11
CA GLU A 58 -12.64 -22.75 -2.73
C GLU A 58 -13.71 -23.03 -3.78
N LYS A 59 -13.30 -23.50 -4.95
CA LYS A 59 -14.18 -23.93 -6.04
C LYS A 59 -13.45 -24.91 -6.96
N ASP A 60 -14.03 -26.07 -7.25
CA ASP A 60 -13.51 -27.04 -8.23
C ASP A 60 -12.02 -27.40 -8.00
N ASN A 61 -11.62 -27.66 -6.74
CA ASN A 61 -10.23 -27.96 -6.35
C ASN A 61 -9.23 -26.82 -6.66
N ILE A 62 -9.74 -25.59 -6.77
CA ILE A 62 -8.98 -24.34 -6.83
C ILE A 62 -9.17 -23.63 -5.49
N VAL A 63 -8.06 -23.16 -4.89
CA VAL A 63 -8.06 -22.53 -3.57
C VAL A 63 -7.38 -21.16 -3.70
N CYS A 64 -8.03 -20.11 -3.20
CA CYS A 64 -7.51 -18.75 -3.27
C CYS A 64 -7.51 -18.08 -1.91
N LEU A 65 -6.38 -17.44 -1.57
CA LEU A 65 -6.25 -16.49 -0.47
C LEU A 65 -5.89 -15.11 -1.01
N TYR A 66 -6.43 -14.10 -0.35
CA TYR A 66 -6.37 -12.72 -0.79
C TYR A 66 -6.25 -11.77 0.41
N ASN A 67 -5.36 -10.80 0.29
CA ASN A 67 -5.22 -9.66 1.19
C ASN A 67 -5.24 -8.39 0.35
N GLY A 68 -6.23 -7.55 0.53
CA GLY A 68 -6.35 -6.31 -0.23
C GLY A 68 -7.77 -5.77 -0.32
N GLU A 69 -8.00 -4.96 -1.36
CA GLU A 69 -9.29 -4.40 -1.74
C GLU A 69 -9.38 -4.35 -3.27
N LEU A 70 -10.43 -4.94 -3.84
CA LEU A 70 -10.77 -4.84 -5.26
C LEU A 70 -11.92 -3.85 -5.43
N TYR A 71 -11.72 -2.86 -6.28
CA TYR A 71 -12.65 -1.75 -6.45
C TYR A 71 -13.70 -1.97 -7.54
N ASP A 72 -13.43 -2.89 -8.47
CA ASP A 72 -14.31 -3.19 -9.60
C ASP A 72 -14.77 -4.65 -9.56
N TYR A 73 -15.72 -4.95 -8.67
CA TYR A 73 -16.35 -6.26 -8.59
C TYR A 73 -17.88 -6.15 -8.58
N ASP A 74 -18.55 -7.19 -9.07
CA ASP A 74 -20.01 -7.26 -9.15
C ASP A 74 -20.61 -7.54 -7.76
N GLN A 75 -21.04 -6.48 -7.08
CA GLN A 75 -21.63 -6.52 -5.73
C GLN A 75 -23.00 -7.21 -5.68
N GLU A 76 -23.69 -7.37 -6.83
CA GLU A 76 -24.93 -8.14 -6.90
C GLU A 76 -24.67 -9.65 -6.91
N LYS A 77 -23.51 -10.05 -7.47
CA LYS A 77 -23.12 -11.46 -7.61
C LYS A 77 -22.31 -11.99 -6.43
N TYR A 78 -21.43 -11.16 -5.86
CA TYR A 78 -20.47 -11.57 -4.83
C TYR A 78 -20.70 -10.82 -3.52
N LYS A 79 -20.60 -11.53 -2.40
CA LYS A 79 -20.77 -10.97 -1.04
C LYS A 79 -19.56 -10.17 -0.58
N SER A 80 -18.39 -10.54 -1.05
CA SER A 80 -17.13 -9.82 -0.86
C SER A 80 -16.37 -9.76 -2.18
N ASP A 81 -15.49 -8.79 -2.30
CA ASP A 81 -14.67 -8.53 -3.48
C ASP A 81 -13.80 -9.74 -3.88
N GLY A 82 -13.20 -10.42 -2.90
CA GLY A 82 -12.32 -11.57 -3.15
C GLY A 82 -13.02 -12.83 -3.68
N GLU A 83 -14.34 -12.98 -3.53
CA GLU A 83 -15.09 -14.14 -4.06
C GLU A 83 -15.04 -14.21 -5.60
N SER A 84 -14.83 -13.09 -6.28
CA SER A 84 -14.72 -13.03 -7.74
C SER A 84 -13.44 -13.66 -8.30
N LEU A 85 -12.40 -13.81 -7.50
CA LEU A 85 -11.04 -14.15 -7.96
C LEU A 85 -10.93 -15.50 -8.66
N ILE A 86 -11.62 -16.53 -8.16
CA ILE A 86 -11.58 -17.86 -8.79
C ILE A 86 -12.32 -17.83 -10.13
N ASP A 87 -13.44 -17.13 -10.24
CA ASP A 87 -14.18 -16.99 -11.49
C ASP A 87 -13.34 -16.24 -12.53
N LEU A 88 -12.65 -15.17 -12.14
CA LEU A 88 -11.72 -14.44 -13.02
C LEU A 88 -10.53 -15.31 -13.45
N TYR A 89 -9.97 -16.13 -12.54
CA TYR A 89 -8.94 -17.09 -12.92
C TYR A 89 -9.44 -18.13 -13.94
N LEU A 90 -10.65 -18.64 -13.77
CA LEU A 90 -11.25 -19.59 -14.69
C LEU A 90 -11.49 -18.98 -16.09
N GLU A 91 -11.82 -17.69 -16.14
CA GLU A 91 -12.07 -16.96 -17.38
C GLU A 91 -10.78 -16.53 -18.11
N TYR A 92 -9.83 -15.92 -17.36
CA TYR A 92 -8.63 -15.30 -17.95
C TYR A 92 -7.33 -16.11 -17.78
N GLY A 93 -7.38 -17.22 -17.04
CA GLY A 93 -6.20 -18.05 -16.76
C GLY A 93 -5.23 -17.43 -15.75
N PRO A 94 -3.97 -17.92 -15.71
CA PRO A 94 -3.00 -17.55 -14.67
C PRO A 94 -2.61 -16.07 -14.61
N LEU A 95 -2.86 -15.30 -15.67
CA LEU A 95 -2.57 -13.86 -15.72
C LEU A 95 -3.80 -12.98 -15.40
N PHE A 96 -4.85 -13.55 -14.80
CA PHE A 96 -6.11 -12.87 -14.50
C PHE A 96 -5.96 -11.58 -13.68
N THR A 97 -4.90 -11.46 -12.88
CA THR A 97 -4.67 -10.26 -12.07
C THR A 97 -4.36 -9.01 -12.89
N GLN A 98 -4.04 -9.16 -14.19
CA GLN A 98 -3.96 -8.03 -15.13
C GLN A 98 -5.31 -7.36 -15.42
N LYS A 99 -6.42 -7.97 -14.99
CA LYS A 99 -7.79 -7.45 -15.15
C LYS A 99 -8.34 -6.79 -13.89
N LEU A 100 -7.60 -6.88 -12.79
CA LEU A 100 -8.05 -6.36 -11.51
C LEU A 100 -7.76 -4.86 -11.37
N ASP A 101 -8.72 -4.14 -10.84
CA ASP A 101 -8.54 -2.80 -10.28
C ASP A 101 -8.56 -2.90 -8.76
N GLY A 102 -7.40 -2.75 -8.12
CA GLY A 102 -7.29 -2.94 -6.68
C GLY A 102 -5.88 -2.85 -6.13
N GLU A 103 -5.81 -3.01 -4.83
CA GLU A 103 -4.58 -3.11 -4.03
C GLU A 103 -4.54 -4.50 -3.43
N PHE A 104 -3.59 -5.35 -3.82
CA PHE A 104 -3.70 -6.77 -3.48
C PHE A 104 -2.39 -7.54 -3.37
N ALA A 105 -2.45 -8.60 -2.55
CA ALA A 105 -1.60 -9.76 -2.59
C ALA A 105 -2.47 -11.02 -2.71
N ILE A 106 -2.24 -11.84 -3.74
CA ILE A 106 -3.06 -13.00 -4.09
C ILE A 106 -2.20 -14.25 -4.16
N VAL A 107 -2.75 -15.34 -3.61
CA VAL A 107 -2.21 -16.70 -3.70
C VAL A 107 -3.32 -17.61 -4.20
N LEU A 108 -3.12 -18.25 -5.36
CA LEU A 108 -4.08 -19.18 -5.93
C LEU A 108 -3.42 -20.51 -6.29
N PHE A 109 -3.97 -21.59 -5.77
CA PHE A 109 -3.61 -22.96 -6.09
C PHE A 109 -4.69 -23.58 -7.00
N ASP A 110 -4.33 -23.99 -8.20
CA ASP A 110 -5.13 -24.87 -9.05
C ASP A 110 -4.52 -26.27 -8.99
N PHE A 111 -5.06 -27.12 -8.11
CA PHE A 111 -4.55 -28.48 -7.91
C PHE A 111 -4.84 -29.40 -9.10
N ASN A 112 -5.83 -29.07 -9.95
CA ASN A 112 -6.14 -29.85 -11.16
C ASN A 112 -5.09 -29.68 -12.24
N LYS A 113 -4.54 -28.44 -12.37
CA LYS A 113 -3.56 -28.09 -13.39
C LYS A 113 -2.12 -28.08 -12.86
N ASP A 114 -1.92 -28.36 -11.57
CA ASP A 114 -0.64 -28.27 -10.88
C ASP A 114 -0.03 -26.86 -11.01
N ILE A 115 -0.85 -25.81 -10.77
CA ILE A 115 -0.46 -24.39 -10.92
C ILE A 115 -0.60 -23.65 -9.61
N LEU A 116 0.45 -22.91 -9.24
CA LEU A 116 0.45 -21.90 -8.18
C LEU A 116 0.64 -20.53 -8.82
N VAL A 117 -0.27 -19.60 -8.52
CA VAL A 117 -0.14 -18.18 -8.88
C VAL A 117 0.11 -17.37 -7.63
N LEU A 118 1.19 -16.59 -7.63
CA LEU A 118 1.49 -15.54 -6.65
C LEU A 118 1.45 -14.20 -7.39
N SER A 119 0.68 -13.24 -6.87
CA SER A 119 0.59 -11.92 -7.51
C SER A 119 0.49 -10.80 -6.48
N THR A 120 1.16 -9.68 -6.76
CA THR A 120 0.98 -8.42 -6.06
C THR A 120 0.53 -7.36 -7.06
N ASP A 121 -0.16 -6.31 -6.58
CA ASP A 121 -0.52 -5.16 -7.42
C ASP A 121 0.70 -4.42 -7.99
N ALA A 122 0.46 -3.37 -8.78
CA ALA A 122 1.50 -2.62 -9.49
C ALA A 122 2.64 -2.11 -8.58
N PHE A 123 2.37 -1.86 -7.30
CA PHE A 123 3.36 -1.30 -6.36
C PHE A 123 3.64 -2.22 -5.16
N SER A 124 3.04 -3.42 -5.13
CA SER A 124 3.10 -4.32 -3.97
C SER A 124 2.65 -3.62 -2.68
N THR A 125 1.51 -2.92 -2.78
CA THR A 125 0.93 -2.20 -1.65
C THR A 125 0.59 -3.15 -0.51
N LYS A 126 0.23 -4.39 -0.83
CA LYS A 126 0.06 -5.46 0.16
C LYS A 126 1.24 -6.43 0.07
N PRO A 127 1.98 -6.66 1.18
CA PRO A 127 3.17 -7.49 1.16
C PRO A 127 2.86 -8.97 0.94
N LEU A 128 3.74 -9.66 0.21
CA LEU A 128 3.70 -11.09 -0.03
C LEU A 128 5.11 -11.69 0.02
N TRP A 129 5.31 -12.65 0.91
CA TRP A 129 6.56 -13.38 1.06
C TRP A 129 6.36 -14.85 0.72
N PHE A 130 7.38 -15.47 0.13
CA PHE A 130 7.37 -16.90 -0.16
C PHE A 130 8.74 -17.53 0.07
N SER A 131 8.72 -18.83 0.28
CA SER A 131 9.89 -19.69 0.34
C SER A 131 9.57 -21.03 -0.28
N GLU A 132 10.56 -21.61 -0.97
CA GLU A 132 10.51 -22.99 -1.47
C GLU A 132 11.79 -23.70 -1.04
N GLU A 133 11.65 -24.68 -0.16
CA GLU A 133 12.77 -25.43 0.38
C GLU A 133 12.43 -26.91 0.50
N LYS A 134 13.29 -27.79 -0.06
CA LYS A 134 13.18 -29.25 0.08
C LYS A 134 11.83 -29.85 -0.33
N GLY A 135 11.16 -29.27 -1.32
CA GLY A 135 9.84 -29.70 -1.75
C GLY A 135 8.68 -29.16 -0.88
N GLU A 136 8.95 -28.18 -0.03
CA GLU A 136 7.95 -27.53 0.79
C GLU A 136 7.79 -26.07 0.37
N TRP A 137 6.53 -25.60 0.40
CA TRP A 137 6.15 -24.20 0.23
C TRP A 137 5.84 -23.54 1.55
N GLY A 138 6.31 -22.30 1.69
CA GLY A 138 5.85 -21.35 2.66
C GLY A 138 5.47 -20.05 1.95
N ILE A 139 4.26 -19.55 2.16
CA ILE A 139 3.76 -18.30 1.57
C ILE A 139 3.05 -17.55 2.68
N ALA A 140 3.36 -16.27 2.87
CA ALA A 140 2.75 -15.48 3.94
C ALA A 140 2.75 -13.98 3.62
N THR A 141 1.86 -13.26 4.27
CA THR A 141 1.83 -11.80 4.24
C THR A 141 3.13 -11.19 4.76
N TYR A 142 3.70 -11.75 5.82
CA TYR A 142 4.95 -11.32 6.46
C TYR A 142 6.03 -12.40 6.42
N ARG A 143 7.29 -12.00 6.65
CA ARG A 143 8.44 -12.91 6.64
C ARG A 143 8.52 -13.77 7.90
N THR A 144 8.23 -13.20 9.06
CA THR A 144 8.39 -13.86 10.37
C THR A 144 7.62 -15.18 10.48
N PRO A 145 6.38 -15.34 9.97
CA PRO A 145 5.71 -16.63 9.93
C PRO A 145 6.52 -17.73 9.24
N LEU A 146 7.15 -17.42 8.10
CA LEU A 146 7.96 -18.38 7.34
C LEU A 146 9.22 -18.76 8.12
N GLU A 147 9.91 -17.79 8.72
CA GLU A 147 11.07 -18.03 9.57
C GLU A 147 10.69 -18.87 10.81
N SER A 148 9.53 -18.61 11.41
CA SER A 148 9.00 -19.39 12.55
C SER A 148 8.66 -20.83 12.16
N LEU A 149 8.24 -21.06 10.92
CA LEU A 149 8.07 -22.40 10.32
C LEU A 149 9.42 -23.07 9.98
N GLY A 150 10.56 -22.36 10.13
CA GLY A 150 11.90 -22.90 9.88
C GLY A 150 12.39 -22.76 8.45
N PHE A 151 11.73 -21.95 7.58
CA PHE A 151 12.27 -21.58 6.28
C PHE A 151 13.44 -20.61 6.47
N LYS A 152 14.51 -20.81 5.70
CA LYS A 152 15.75 -20.04 5.81
C LYS A 152 15.89 -18.96 4.74
N HIS A 153 15.30 -19.20 3.57
CA HIS A 153 15.41 -18.32 2.42
C HIS A 153 14.02 -17.79 2.04
N CYS A 154 13.60 -16.71 2.73
CA CYS A 154 12.33 -16.05 2.46
C CYS A 154 12.54 -14.92 1.47
N THR A 155 11.77 -14.92 0.38
CA THR A 155 11.83 -13.92 -0.68
C THR A 155 10.53 -13.12 -0.70
N LYS A 156 10.63 -11.78 -0.74
CA LYS A 156 9.47 -10.92 -0.99
C LYS A 156 9.12 -10.95 -2.47
N LEU A 157 7.86 -11.12 -2.81
CA LEU A 157 7.42 -10.98 -4.20
C LEU A 157 7.54 -9.50 -4.60
N LYS A 158 8.14 -9.27 -5.76
CA LYS A 158 8.36 -7.90 -6.25
C LYS A 158 7.04 -7.21 -6.62
N ALA A 159 7.05 -5.89 -6.58
CA ALA A 159 5.98 -5.07 -7.13
C ALA A 159 5.73 -5.41 -8.61
N ASN A 160 4.49 -5.21 -9.06
CA ASN A 160 4.08 -5.41 -10.44
C ASN A 160 4.37 -6.83 -10.98
N THR A 161 4.16 -7.87 -10.15
CA THR A 161 4.58 -9.23 -10.51
C THR A 161 3.46 -10.24 -10.39
N ILE A 162 3.28 -11.03 -11.45
CA ILE A 162 2.54 -12.29 -11.48
C ILE A 162 3.55 -13.40 -11.67
N ARG A 163 3.69 -14.28 -10.67
CA ARG A 163 4.55 -15.45 -10.71
C ARG A 163 3.70 -16.71 -10.80
N VAL A 164 3.88 -17.49 -11.85
CA VAL A 164 3.21 -18.79 -12.09
C VAL A 164 4.23 -19.90 -11.95
N SER A 165 4.00 -20.83 -11.04
CA SER A 165 4.87 -21.97 -10.77
C SER A 165 4.11 -23.30 -10.80
N LYS A 166 4.82 -24.42 -10.91
CA LYS A 166 4.25 -25.74 -10.64
C LYS A 166 4.21 -25.99 -9.13
N ILE A 167 3.07 -26.48 -8.63
CA ILE A 167 2.90 -26.83 -7.21
C ILE A 167 3.85 -27.99 -6.85
N SER A 168 3.85 -29.03 -7.66
CA SER A 168 4.55 -30.30 -7.37
C SER A 168 6.07 -30.23 -7.51
N SER A 169 6.56 -29.47 -8.48
CA SER A 169 7.99 -29.41 -8.84
C SER A 169 8.65 -28.07 -8.54
N HIS A 170 7.88 -27.07 -8.11
CA HIS A 170 8.33 -25.71 -7.81
C HIS A 170 8.94 -24.95 -9.02
N ILE A 171 8.87 -25.53 -10.21
CA ILE A 171 9.42 -24.92 -11.41
C ILE A 171 8.63 -23.67 -11.77
N LEU A 172 9.35 -22.55 -11.94
CA LEU A 172 8.78 -21.33 -12.50
C LEU A 172 8.36 -21.58 -13.95
N VAL A 173 7.08 -21.38 -14.23
CA VAL A 173 6.48 -21.55 -15.56
C VAL A 173 6.47 -20.22 -16.31
N GLN A 174 6.08 -19.14 -15.63
CA GLN A 174 5.94 -17.82 -16.24
C GLN A 174 6.05 -16.73 -15.17
N GLU A 175 6.61 -15.59 -15.56
CA GLU A 175 6.52 -14.34 -14.81
C GLU A 175 6.09 -13.23 -15.75
N ALA A 176 5.18 -12.36 -15.30
CA ALA A 176 4.63 -11.27 -16.09
C ALA A 176 4.32 -10.05 -15.21
N PRO A 177 4.31 -8.82 -15.76
CA PRO A 177 3.83 -7.66 -15.05
C PRO A 177 2.30 -7.68 -14.93
N VAL A 178 1.78 -7.08 -13.86
CA VAL A 178 0.34 -6.81 -13.68
C VAL A 178 -0.09 -5.65 -14.57
N VAL A 179 0.72 -4.58 -14.59
CA VAL A 179 0.47 -3.37 -15.38
C VAL A 179 1.70 -3.05 -16.25
N THR A 180 1.46 -2.66 -17.49
CA THR A 180 2.48 -2.10 -18.39
C THR A 180 2.10 -0.67 -18.71
N TYR A 181 3.00 0.27 -18.41
CA TYR A 181 2.77 1.69 -18.65
C TYR A 181 3.25 2.12 -20.04
N ASP A 182 2.46 3.00 -20.68
CA ASP A 182 2.87 3.73 -21.88
C ASP A 182 3.64 5.00 -21.47
N LEU A 183 4.84 5.16 -22.00
CA LEU A 183 5.75 6.24 -21.65
C LEU A 183 5.72 7.41 -22.65
N THR A 184 4.77 7.44 -23.58
CA THR A 184 4.62 8.50 -24.59
C THR A 184 4.08 9.78 -23.96
N GLN A 185 4.91 10.80 -23.84
CA GLN A 185 4.54 12.09 -23.26
C GLN A 185 3.84 12.99 -24.30
N HIS A 186 2.52 13.10 -24.24
CA HIS A 186 1.70 13.78 -25.25
C HIS A 186 0.58 14.68 -24.71
N LYS A 187 0.33 14.67 -23.38
CA LYS A 187 -0.74 15.48 -22.77
C LYS A 187 -0.19 16.81 -22.29
N ASP A 188 -0.85 17.89 -22.71
CA ASP A 188 -0.48 19.28 -22.44
C ASP A 188 -1.36 19.97 -21.40
N THR A 189 -2.27 19.21 -20.71
CA THR A 189 -3.07 19.65 -19.58
C THR A 189 -3.03 18.64 -18.45
N PHE A 190 -3.47 19.04 -17.25
CA PHE A 190 -3.61 18.15 -16.09
C PHE A 190 -5.01 17.60 -15.91
N ASP A 191 -5.97 17.91 -16.79
CA ASP A 191 -7.39 17.61 -16.60
C ASP A 191 -7.66 16.12 -16.43
N ASP A 192 -7.04 15.27 -17.27
CA ASP A 192 -7.22 13.82 -17.20
C ASP A 192 -6.58 13.24 -15.95
N TRP A 193 -5.43 13.76 -15.52
CA TRP A 193 -4.83 13.37 -14.24
C TRP A 193 -5.72 13.75 -13.07
N THR A 194 -6.24 14.97 -13.06
CA THR A 194 -7.18 15.46 -12.04
C THR A 194 -8.39 14.52 -11.92
N LYS A 195 -9.00 14.19 -13.07
CA LYS A 195 -10.12 13.25 -13.10
C LYS A 195 -9.75 11.86 -12.58
N ALA A 196 -8.61 11.31 -12.99
CA ALA A 196 -8.13 10.02 -12.53
C ALA A 196 -7.89 10.01 -11.00
N PHE A 197 -7.32 11.09 -10.46
CA PHE A 197 -7.13 11.25 -9.02
C PHE A 197 -8.46 11.34 -8.26
N GLU A 198 -9.43 12.12 -8.74
CA GLU A 198 -10.77 12.21 -8.16
C GLU A 198 -11.48 10.85 -8.14
N GLU A 199 -11.43 10.10 -9.25
CA GLU A 199 -11.96 8.74 -9.36
C GLU A 199 -11.23 7.78 -8.40
N SER A 200 -9.90 7.91 -8.27
CA SER A 200 -9.09 7.11 -7.37
C SER A 200 -9.47 7.29 -5.89
N ILE A 201 -9.72 8.53 -5.46
CA ILE A 201 -10.24 8.80 -4.11
C ILE A 201 -11.65 8.23 -3.95
N ALA A 202 -12.53 8.46 -4.94
CA ALA A 202 -13.92 8.02 -4.89
C ALA A 202 -14.02 6.50 -4.68
N LYS A 203 -13.34 5.70 -5.48
CA LYS A 203 -13.40 4.24 -5.39
C LYS A 203 -12.83 3.66 -4.09
N ARG A 204 -11.91 4.40 -3.42
CA ARG A 204 -11.31 4.00 -2.14
C ARG A 204 -12.14 4.39 -0.93
N THR A 205 -13.16 5.23 -1.11
CA THR A 205 -13.94 5.82 -0.02
C THR A 205 -15.45 5.62 -0.13
N GLN A 206 -15.93 5.20 -1.30
CA GLN A 206 -17.34 4.89 -1.52
C GLN A 206 -17.68 3.45 -1.16
N GLY A 207 -18.90 3.21 -0.69
CA GLY A 207 -19.38 1.86 -0.36
C GLY A 207 -18.71 1.21 0.86
N VAL A 208 -17.84 1.92 1.58
CA VAL A 208 -17.20 1.41 2.80
C VAL A 208 -18.15 1.53 4.00
N ARG A 209 -18.07 0.56 4.91
CA ARG A 209 -18.87 0.57 6.16
C ARG A 209 -18.14 1.24 7.30
N GLU A 210 -16.83 1.29 7.22
CA GLU A 210 -15.96 1.72 8.30
C GLU A 210 -15.53 3.18 8.13
N ASP A 211 -15.24 3.83 9.23
CA ASP A 211 -14.88 5.24 9.25
C ASP A 211 -13.47 5.47 8.69
N ILE A 212 -13.32 6.54 7.92
CA ILE A 212 -12.11 6.94 7.20
C ILE A 212 -11.33 7.95 8.04
N PHE A 213 -10.00 7.84 7.99
CA PHE A 213 -9.12 8.87 8.52
C PHE A 213 -7.95 9.17 7.61
N ILE A 214 -7.32 10.33 7.84
CA ILE A 214 -6.09 10.77 7.17
C ILE A 214 -5.08 11.30 8.20
N GLY A 215 -3.80 11.14 7.91
CA GLY A 215 -2.75 11.93 8.51
C GLY A 215 -2.63 13.25 7.74
N LEU A 216 -3.08 14.37 8.31
CA LEU A 216 -3.09 15.66 7.62
C LEU A 216 -1.88 16.50 8.05
N SER A 217 -0.93 16.66 7.13
CA SER A 217 0.22 17.57 7.25
C SER A 217 -0.07 18.90 6.54
N SER A 218 0.86 19.84 6.57
CA SER A 218 0.84 21.03 5.70
C SER A 218 1.39 20.75 4.29
N GLY A 219 1.83 19.51 4.01
CA GLY A 219 2.36 19.06 2.72
C GLY A 219 1.29 18.90 1.62
N TYR A 220 1.76 18.71 0.39
CA TYR A 220 0.91 18.61 -0.80
C TYR A 220 0.05 17.35 -0.80
N ASP A 221 0.61 16.20 -0.49
CA ASP A 221 -0.01 14.88 -0.66
C ASP A 221 -1.25 14.72 0.20
N SER A 222 -1.10 14.89 1.51
CA SER A 222 -2.22 14.86 2.45
C SER A 222 -3.22 16.02 2.21
N GLY A 223 -2.71 17.16 1.70
CA GLY A 223 -3.53 18.30 1.31
C GLY A 223 -4.46 17.96 0.15
N ALA A 224 -3.95 17.31 -0.90
CA ALA A 224 -4.77 16.92 -2.06
C ALA A 224 -5.84 15.88 -1.67
N ILE A 225 -5.49 14.90 -0.84
CA ILE A 225 -6.45 13.93 -0.31
C ILE A 225 -7.54 14.64 0.49
N CYS A 226 -7.17 15.52 1.44
CA CYS A 226 -8.12 16.29 2.24
C CYS A 226 -9.02 17.14 1.35
N CYS A 227 -8.46 17.85 0.37
CA CYS A 227 -9.21 18.65 -0.60
C CYS A 227 -10.28 17.83 -1.30
N GLN A 228 -9.90 16.66 -1.85
CA GLN A 228 -10.84 15.82 -2.59
C GLN A 228 -11.92 15.19 -1.70
N LEU A 229 -11.56 14.76 -0.49
CA LEU A 229 -12.55 14.26 0.47
C LEU A 229 -13.58 15.33 0.84
N LEU A 230 -13.15 16.57 1.02
CA LEU A 230 -14.05 17.70 1.28
C LEU A 230 -14.94 18.00 0.06
N LYS A 231 -14.40 17.99 -1.17
CA LYS A 231 -15.19 18.15 -2.41
C LYS A 231 -16.26 17.07 -2.54
N ASN A 232 -15.96 15.84 -2.16
CA ASN A 232 -16.88 14.72 -2.19
C ASN A 232 -17.94 14.77 -1.06
N ASN A 233 -17.85 15.75 -0.15
CA ASN A 233 -18.63 15.78 1.10
C ASN A 233 -18.49 14.48 1.92
N SER A 234 -17.33 13.85 1.86
CA SER A 234 -17.05 12.64 2.62
C SER A 234 -16.99 12.93 4.12
N LYS A 235 -17.42 11.95 4.94
CA LYS A 235 -17.17 11.96 6.38
C LYS A 235 -15.84 11.28 6.65
N PHE A 236 -14.95 11.97 7.34
CA PHE A 236 -13.65 11.46 7.73
C PHE A 236 -13.09 12.25 8.91
N LYS A 237 -12.08 11.68 9.56
CA LYS A 237 -11.33 12.35 10.62
C LYS A 237 -9.89 12.62 10.19
N ALA A 238 -9.35 13.79 10.52
CA ALA A 238 -7.96 14.13 10.28
C ALA A 238 -7.18 14.17 11.60
N TYR A 239 -5.93 13.69 11.56
CA TYR A 239 -4.98 13.78 12.66
C TYR A 239 -3.72 14.49 12.17
N SER A 240 -3.27 15.54 12.88
CA SER A 240 -2.02 16.24 12.59
C SER A 240 -1.09 16.20 13.79
N VAL A 241 0.12 15.74 13.60
CA VAL A 241 1.18 15.90 14.60
C VAL A 241 1.83 17.25 14.40
N VAL A 242 1.59 18.16 15.32
CA VAL A 242 2.19 19.50 15.28
C VAL A 242 3.68 19.40 15.64
N GLY A 243 4.55 19.90 14.76
CA GLY A 243 6.00 19.87 14.91
C GLY A 243 6.67 20.81 13.92
N SER A 244 7.22 20.28 12.84
CA SER A 244 7.84 21.05 11.75
C SER A 244 6.85 21.55 10.70
N GLU A 245 5.56 21.48 10.96
CA GLU A 245 4.48 21.86 10.05
C GLU A 245 4.39 23.38 9.85
N ASN A 246 3.92 23.78 8.66
CA ASN A 246 3.52 25.16 8.41
C ASN A 246 2.18 25.44 9.11
N ILE A 247 2.23 26.17 10.23
CA ILE A 247 1.07 26.42 11.10
C ILE A 247 -0.03 27.21 10.41
N ASP A 248 0.33 28.13 9.51
CA ASP A 248 -0.68 28.95 8.79
C ASP A 248 -1.49 28.06 7.83
N VAL A 249 -0.80 27.16 7.11
CA VAL A 249 -1.47 26.19 6.23
C VAL A 249 -2.34 25.23 7.04
N LEU A 250 -1.84 24.66 8.14
CA LEU A 250 -2.60 23.77 8.99
C LEU A 250 -3.84 24.45 9.61
N SER A 251 -3.70 25.70 10.04
CA SER A 251 -4.82 26.47 10.62
C SER A 251 -5.93 26.72 9.59
N GLN A 252 -5.57 27.02 8.34
CA GLN A 252 -6.54 27.17 7.26
C GLN A 252 -7.22 25.85 6.92
N ARG A 253 -6.47 24.74 6.84
CA ARG A 253 -7.03 23.39 6.63
C ARG A 253 -7.96 22.98 7.77
N ASN A 254 -7.57 23.27 9.03
CA ASN A 254 -8.42 23.03 10.19
C ASN A 254 -9.74 23.80 10.11
N TYR A 255 -9.71 25.05 9.67
CA TYR A 255 -10.93 25.84 9.46
C TYR A 255 -11.84 25.19 8.40
N LEU A 256 -11.28 24.74 7.26
CA LEU A 256 -12.05 24.05 6.22
C LEU A 256 -12.69 22.75 6.74
N MET A 257 -11.96 21.98 7.54
CA MET A 257 -12.48 20.78 8.20
C MET A 257 -13.67 21.10 9.09
N GLN A 258 -13.54 22.11 9.95
CA GLN A 258 -14.61 22.51 10.88
C GLN A 258 -15.89 22.97 10.16
N ILE A 259 -15.78 23.80 9.12
CA ILE A 259 -16.97 24.29 8.39
C ILE A 259 -17.64 23.20 7.57
N SER A 260 -16.91 22.14 7.20
CA SER A 260 -17.45 20.94 6.54
C SER A 260 -18.08 19.94 7.51
N GLY A 261 -17.94 20.17 8.83
CA GLY A 261 -18.44 19.29 9.87
C GLY A 261 -17.61 18.01 10.03
N ASN A 262 -16.33 18.04 9.64
CA ASN A 262 -15.37 16.96 9.86
C ASN A 262 -14.46 17.28 11.05
N ASP A 263 -14.05 16.25 11.79
CA ASP A 263 -13.18 16.38 12.95
C ASP A 263 -11.70 16.46 12.55
N HIS A 264 -10.95 17.33 13.22
CA HIS A 264 -9.52 17.45 13.06
C HIS A 264 -8.82 17.61 14.39
N ASP A 265 -8.00 16.64 14.76
CA ASP A 265 -7.18 16.65 15.97
C ASP A 265 -5.78 17.19 15.69
N LEU A 266 -5.43 18.33 16.28
CA LEU A 266 -4.08 18.89 16.29
C LEU A 266 -3.34 18.36 17.52
N LEU A 267 -2.31 17.57 17.32
CA LEU A 267 -1.69 16.71 18.34
C LEU A 267 -0.26 17.15 18.67
N ASN A 268 0.01 17.30 19.96
CA ASN A 268 1.38 17.44 20.46
C ASN A 268 1.98 16.07 20.76
N PHE A 269 2.96 15.66 19.95
CA PHE A 269 3.63 14.37 20.11
C PHE A 269 4.80 14.48 21.10
N THR A 270 4.44 14.39 22.38
CA THR A 270 5.37 14.54 23.51
C THR A 270 6.27 13.30 23.69
N GLN A 271 7.38 13.45 24.42
CA GLN A 271 8.30 12.33 24.66
C GLN A 271 7.64 11.09 25.31
N PRO A 272 6.74 11.20 26.30
CA PRO A 272 6.01 10.04 26.80
C PRO A 272 5.19 9.31 25.73
N LEU A 273 4.52 10.05 24.82
CA LEU A 273 3.74 9.46 23.72
C LEU A 273 4.67 8.79 22.68
N ARG A 274 5.86 9.38 22.41
CA ARG A 274 6.88 8.75 21.59
C ARG A 274 7.34 7.42 22.16
N ASN A 275 7.57 7.35 23.46
CA ASN A 275 7.98 6.13 24.13
C ASN A 275 6.91 5.03 24.03
N ILE A 276 5.63 5.39 24.14
CA ILE A 276 4.50 4.45 23.96
C ILE A 276 4.46 3.92 22.51
N ALA A 277 4.56 4.82 21.51
CA ALA A 277 4.60 4.44 20.11
C ALA A 277 5.79 3.53 19.78
N HIS A 278 6.98 3.89 20.26
CA HIS A 278 8.20 3.11 20.12
C HIS A 278 8.03 1.69 20.72
N GLN A 279 7.51 1.58 21.95
CA GLN A 279 7.27 0.30 22.61
C GLN A 279 6.24 -0.55 21.85
N HIS A 280 5.19 0.08 21.27
CA HIS A 280 4.23 -0.64 20.45
C HIS A 280 4.90 -1.22 19.19
N ILE A 281 5.71 -0.40 18.48
CA ILE A 281 6.43 -0.86 17.29
C ILE A 281 7.37 -2.02 17.65
N GLU A 282 8.13 -1.90 18.72
CA GLU A 282 9.06 -2.95 19.17
C GLU A 282 8.37 -4.29 19.45
N ASN A 283 7.16 -4.27 20.01
CA ASN A 283 6.48 -5.48 20.46
C ASN A 283 5.50 -6.06 19.43
N ASN A 284 4.88 -5.24 18.56
CA ASN A 284 3.74 -5.64 17.74
C ASN A 284 3.95 -5.47 16.24
N VAL A 285 5.07 -4.90 15.81
CA VAL A 285 5.37 -4.69 14.40
C VAL A 285 6.52 -5.59 13.99
N GLU A 286 6.34 -6.38 12.92
CA GLU A 286 7.44 -7.14 12.34
C GLU A 286 8.56 -6.18 11.90
N GLU A 287 9.77 -6.41 12.40
CA GLU A 287 10.93 -5.59 12.04
C GLU A 287 11.35 -5.86 10.60
N PHE A 288 11.60 -4.80 9.85
CA PHE A 288 12.26 -4.89 8.56
C PHE A 288 13.30 -3.77 8.41
N LYS A 289 14.23 -3.99 7.48
CA LYS A 289 15.30 -3.04 7.21
C LYS A 289 14.94 -2.18 6.01
N TYR A 290 15.12 -0.88 6.15
CA TYR A 290 15.02 0.04 5.03
C TYR A 290 16.16 -0.21 4.05
N THR A 291 15.83 -0.33 2.77
CA THR A 291 16.80 -0.35 1.68
C THR A 291 16.47 0.80 0.76
N ILE A 292 17.15 1.93 0.91
CA ILE A 292 16.99 3.10 0.07
C ILE A 292 18.15 3.18 -0.90
N ARG A 293 17.87 3.11 -2.21
CA ARG A 293 18.85 3.13 -3.30
C ARG A 293 18.80 4.43 -4.05
N SER A 294 19.96 4.98 -4.43
CA SER A 294 20.09 6.12 -5.33
C SER A 294 20.76 5.67 -6.64
N MET A 295 20.42 6.32 -7.77
CA MET A 295 21.10 6.11 -9.06
C MET A 295 22.52 6.70 -9.10
N SER A 296 22.93 7.50 -8.08
CA SER A 296 24.31 7.98 -7.99
C SER A 296 25.26 6.84 -7.63
N SER A 297 26.53 6.96 -8.05
CA SER A 297 27.60 5.98 -7.78
C SER A 297 27.89 5.73 -6.30
N ASP A 298 27.38 6.58 -5.43
CA ASP A 298 27.47 6.45 -3.99
C ASP A 298 26.23 5.68 -3.48
N TYR A 299 26.37 4.38 -3.45
CA TYR A 299 25.37 3.44 -2.93
C TYR A 299 25.27 3.61 -1.41
N ASN A 300 24.33 4.43 -0.96
CA ASN A 300 24.05 4.59 0.46
C ASN A 300 22.83 3.75 0.84
N GLU A 301 23.09 2.58 1.42
CA GLU A 301 22.06 1.84 2.14
C GLU A 301 21.87 2.48 3.51
N TYR A 302 20.71 3.05 3.75
CA TYR A 302 20.32 3.50 5.08
C TYR A 302 19.63 2.35 5.81
N TRP A 303 20.22 1.96 6.94
CA TRP A 303 19.63 1.01 7.85
C TRP A 303 18.95 1.79 8.97
N LEU A 304 17.65 1.96 8.91
CA LEU A 304 16.88 2.56 9.99
C LEU A 304 15.90 1.53 10.54
N SER A 305 15.95 1.27 11.83
CA SER A 305 14.92 0.48 12.49
C SER A 305 13.61 1.27 12.53
N LEU A 306 12.48 0.60 12.30
CA LEU A 306 11.16 1.22 12.37
C LEU A 306 10.93 1.98 13.68
N LYS A 307 11.36 1.43 14.81
CA LYS A 307 11.19 2.03 16.13
C LYS A 307 11.99 3.32 16.31
N ASP A 308 13.10 3.48 15.59
CA ASP A 308 13.98 4.65 15.68
C ASP A 308 13.60 5.74 14.65
N ASP A 309 12.70 5.43 13.70
CA ASP A 309 12.19 6.37 12.74
C ASP A 309 11.08 7.25 13.33
N ASN A 310 11.25 8.58 13.24
CA ASN A 310 10.26 9.55 13.72
C ASN A 310 8.92 9.44 12.98
N GLY A 311 8.95 9.19 11.66
CA GLY A 311 7.76 8.99 10.85
C GLY A 311 6.97 7.76 11.29
N SER A 312 7.67 6.65 11.56
CA SER A 312 7.07 5.42 12.09
C SER A 312 6.41 5.64 13.45
N ASN A 313 7.10 6.33 14.36
CA ASN A 313 6.54 6.65 15.69
C ASN A 313 5.32 7.57 15.58
N GLY A 314 5.36 8.57 14.70
CA GLY A 314 4.22 9.46 14.43
C GLY A 314 3.02 8.72 13.87
N LEU A 315 3.24 7.84 12.88
CA LEU A 315 2.20 7.01 12.30
C LEU A 315 1.61 6.01 13.32
N SER A 316 2.45 5.38 14.16
CA SER A 316 2.00 4.51 15.24
C SER A 316 1.11 5.26 16.24
N PHE A 317 1.48 6.50 16.59
CA PHE A 317 0.66 7.34 17.46
C PHE A 317 -0.69 7.67 16.82
N ILE A 318 -0.73 8.15 15.57
CA ILE A 318 -1.96 8.42 14.82
C ILE A 318 -2.82 7.15 14.73
N SER A 319 -2.23 6.00 14.38
CA SER A 319 -2.92 4.72 14.26
C SER A 319 -3.55 4.28 15.60
N SER A 320 -2.88 4.54 16.72
CA SER A 320 -3.44 4.25 18.05
C SER A 320 -4.69 5.08 18.36
N LEU A 321 -4.70 6.34 17.93
CA LEU A 321 -5.85 7.23 18.09
C LEU A 321 -6.99 6.83 17.14
N ALA A 322 -6.68 6.55 15.88
CA ALA A 322 -7.66 6.09 14.90
C ALA A 322 -8.36 4.81 15.37
N LYS A 323 -7.61 3.83 15.88
CA LYS A 323 -8.17 2.61 16.47
C LYS A 323 -9.08 2.91 17.68
N ARG A 324 -8.65 3.79 18.57
CA ARG A 324 -9.47 4.23 19.73
C ARG A 324 -10.78 4.87 19.28
N ASP A 325 -10.73 5.68 18.23
CA ASP A 325 -11.86 6.42 17.68
C ASP A 325 -12.67 5.56 16.67
N THR A 326 -12.36 4.27 16.55
CA THR A 326 -13.01 3.27 15.67
C THR A 326 -12.84 3.50 14.16
N ASN A 327 -11.98 4.42 13.75
CA ASN A 327 -11.65 4.59 12.34
C ASN A 327 -10.75 3.43 11.87
N LYS A 328 -11.09 2.79 10.75
CA LYS A 328 -10.37 1.62 10.26
C LYS A 328 -9.66 1.82 8.92
N ILE A 329 -10.07 2.82 8.12
CA ILE A 329 -9.54 3.05 6.77
C ILE A 329 -8.64 4.28 6.77
N TYR A 330 -7.36 4.07 6.51
CA TYR A 330 -6.35 5.12 6.36
C TYR A 330 -6.14 5.45 4.89
N ILE A 331 -6.49 6.66 4.45
CA ILE A 331 -6.15 7.13 3.10
C ILE A 331 -4.80 7.82 3.17
N SER A 332 -3.79 7.20 2.54
CA SER A 332 -2.39 7.62 2.62
C SER A 332 -1.94 8.40 1.40
N GLY A 333 -1.07 9.40 1.64
CA GLY A 333 -0.38 10.17 0.61
C GLY A 333 0.86 9.48 0.01
N GLN A 334 1.13 8.25 0.41
CA GLN A 334 2.33 7.51 -0.03
C GLN A 334 2.36 7.31 -1.54
N GLY A 335 3.55 7.32 -2.12
CA GLY A 335 3.80 7.19 -3.56
C GLY A 335 3.91 8.53 -4.31
N ALA A 336 3.36 9.61 -3.78
CA ALA A 336 3.37 10.91 -4.44
C ALA A 336 4.78 11.50 -4.60
N ASP A 337 5.63 11.37 -3.59
CA ASP A 337 7.03 11.82 -3.65
C ASP A 337 7.86 10.99 -4.64
N GLU A 338 7.67 9.68 -4.62
CA GLU A 338 8.38 8.73 -5.46
C GLU A 338 8.06 8.92 -6.94
N LEU A 339 6.79 9.14 -7.26
CA LEU A 339 6.30 9.17 -8.63
C LEU A 339 6.33 10.57 -9.24
N PHE A 340 5.89 11.61 -8.50
CA PHE A 340 5.65 12.94 -9.09
C PHE A 340 6.76 13.96 -8.84
N ALA A 341 7.76 13.62 -8.04
CA ALA A 341 8.86 14.53 -7.72
C ALA A 341 10.22 13.86 -7.53
N ASP A 342 10.29 12.53 -7.41
CA ASP A 342 11.55 11.84 -7.08
C ASP A 342 12.32 12.54 -5.95
N TYR A 343 11.62 13.02 -4.92
CA TYR A 343 12.23 13.75 -3.79
C TYR A 343 13.15 14.93 -4.20
N GLY A 344 12.86 15.57 -5.33
CA GLY A 344 13.64 16.68 -5.87
C GLY A 344 12.81 17.67 -6.69
N PHE A 345 13.46 18.74 -7.17
CA PHE A 345 12.84 19.70 -8.06
C PHE A 345 13.90 20.41 -8.92
N ASN A 346 13.64 20.55 -10.23
CA ASN A 346 14.54 21.19 -11.20
C ASN A 346 15.98 20.64 -11.15
N GLY A 347 16.14 19.32 -11.04
CA GLY A 347 17.43 18.64 -10.98
C GLY A 347 18.13 18.74 -9.63
N LYS A 348 17.51 19.36 -8.62
CA LYS A 348 18.07 19.50 -7.27
C LYS A 348 17.40 18.49 -6.33
N LYS A 349 18.21 17.60 -5.79
CA LYS A 349 17.77 16.63 -4.78
C LYS A 349 17.39 17.36 -3.49
N LYS A 350 16.19 17.10 -2.96
CA LYS A 350 15.77 17.55 -1.62
C LYS A 350 16.15 16.50 -0.55
N TYR A 351 16.23 15.24 -0.96
CA TYR A 351 16.69 14.13 -0.12
C TYR A 351 17.79 13.33 -0.83
N PRO A 352 18.73 12.75 -0.09
CA PRO A 352 19.87 12.02 -0.69
C PRO A 352 19.47 10.86 -1.59
N HIS A 353 18.33 10.23 -1.32
CA HIS A 353 17.81 9.08 -2.08
C HIS A 353 17.04 9.45 -3.35
N SER A 354 16.88 10.72 -3.67
CA SER A 354 16.38 11.14 -4.98
C SER A 354 17.26 10.56 -6.09
N ASN A 355 16.67 10.10 -7.18
CA ASN A 355 17.38 9.50 -8.30
C ASN A 355 17.88 10.56 -9.30
N PHE A 356 16.98 11.43 -9.76
CA PHE A 356 17.28 12.43 -10.81
C PHE A 356 16.89 13.87 -10.42
N GLY A 357 16.58 14.12 -9.14
CA GLY A 357 16.29 15.48 -8.65
C GLY A 357 14.98 16.06 -9.13
N GLY A 358 14.02 15.23 -9.55
CA GLY A 358 12.69 15.65 -10.00
C GLY A 358 12.71 16.46 -11.30
N LEU A 359 13.70 16.26 -12.17
CA LEU A 359 13.74 16.83 -13.52
C LEU A 359 13.46 15.74 -14.56
N PHE A 360 12.22 15.66 -15.00
CA PHE A 360 11.76 14.64 -15.95
C PHE A 360 12.29 14.94 -17.35
N PRO A 361 12.88 13.93 -18.05
CA PRO A 361 13.45 14.11 -19.39
C PRO A 361 12.36 14.09 -20.48
N ASP A 362 12.74 14.52 -21.70
CA ASP A 362 11.89 14.46 -22.88
C ASP A 362 11.53 13.01 -23.28
N ASP A 363 12.40 12.05 -22.99
CA ASP A 363 12.16 10.63 -23.19
C ASP A 363 12.21 9.87 -21.86
N LEU A 364 11.04 9.47 -21.34
CA LEU A 364 10.92 8.71 -20.10
C LEU A 364 11.58 7.33 -20.17
N ASN A 365 11.74 6.73 -21.35
CA ASN A 365 12.41 5.43 -21.48
C ASN A 365 13.87 5.47 -20.99
N THR A 366 14.46 6.66 -20.89
CA THR A 366 15.83 6.84 -20.39
C THR A 366 15.95 6.66 -18.87
N ILE A 367 14.85 6.80 -18.12
CA ILE A 367 14.86 6.72 -16.65
C ILE A 367 13.83 5.76 -16.08
N PHE A 368 12.73 5.46 -16.78
CA PHE A 368 11.66 4.61 -16.25
C PHE A 368 11.97 3.11 -16.43
N PRO A 369 11.72 2.28 -15.41
CA PRO A 369 11.40 2.69 -14.05
C PRO A 369 12.66 3.15 -13.30
N TRP A 370 12.61 4.32 -12.69
CA TRP A 370 13.66 4.70 -11.75
C TRP A 370 13.53 3.91 -10.45
N PRO A 371 14.60 3.75 -9.64
CA PRO A 371 14.61 2.81 -8.51
C PRO A 371 13.45 2.99 -7.51
N SER A 372 12.99 4.22 -7.27
CA SER A 372 11.90 4.48 -6.34
C SER A 372 10.49 4.29 -6.92
N VAL A 373 10.33 3.77 -8.16
CA VAL A 373 9.00 3.41 -8.69
C VAL A 373 8.49 2.12 -8.04
N TYR A 374 9.33 1.09 -7.97
CA TYR A 374 8.94 -0.23 -7.50
C TYR A 374 9.73 -0.73 -6.29
N GLU A 375 10.91 -0.16 -6.05
CA GLU A 375 11.86 -0.58 -5.03
C GLU A 375 12.26 0.63 -4.15
N SER A 376 13.33 0.50 -3.35
CA SER A 376 13.92 1.61 -2.59
C SER A 376 12.94 2.28 -1.61
N SER A 377 12.72 3.59 -1.75
CA SER A 377 11.82 4.35 -0.87
C SER A 377 10.37 3.90 -0.99
N MET A 378 9.89 3.61 -2.21
CA MET A 378 8.51 3.10 -2.40
C MET A 378 8.28 1.84 -1.59
N GLU A 379 9.10 0.82 -1.80
CA GLU A 379 8.97 -0.45 -1.09
C GLU A 379 9.09 -0.28 0.42
N SER A 380 10.06 0.51 0.87
CA SER A 380 10.35 0.72 2.29
C SER A 380 9.24 1.47 3.00
N TYR A 381 8.70 2.53 2.39
CA TYR A 381 7.68 3.35 3.02
C TYR A 381 6.29 2.73 2.95
N LEU A 382 5.95 2.00 1.88
CA LEU A 382 4.76 1.18 1.85
C LEU A 382 4.81 0.08 2.92
N ALA A 383 5.92 -0.63 3.04
CA ALA A 383 6.09 -1.63 4.09
C ALA A 383 5.97 -1.01 5.49
N LYS A 384 6.55 0.17 5.73
CA LYS A 384 6.39 0.91 7.00
C LYS A 384 4.92 1.12 7.35
N GLU A 385 4.15 1.68 6.41
CA GLU A 385 2.73 1.96 6.64
C GLU A 385 1.92 0.67 6.82
N GLU A 386 2.13 -0.33 5.98
CA GLU A 386 1.44 -1.62 6.03
C GLU A 386 1.72 -2.38 7.34
N HIS A 387 2.95 -2.37 7.82
CA HIS A 387 3.31 -3.03 9.06
C HIS A 387 2.75 -2.29 10.28
N ILE A 388 2.86 -0.95 10.31
CA ILE A 388 2.38 -0.16 11.46
C ILE A 388 0.86 -0.13 11.49
N ALA A 389 0.19 0.30 10.42
CA ALA A 389 -1.28 0.35 10.39
C ALA A 389 -1.87 -1.06 10.64
N GLY A 390 -1.30 -2.09 10.01
CA GLY A 390 -1.70 -3.47 10.20
C GLY A 390 -1.61 -3.94 11.65
N SER A 391 -0.58 -3.54 12.41
CA SER A 391 -0.46 -3.91 13.83
C SER A 391 -1.56 -3.36 14.73
N TYR A 392 -2.30 -2.37 14.25
CA TYR A 392 -3.49 -1.83 14.89
C TYR A 392 -4.81 -2.38 14.34
N GLY A 393 -4.78 -3.23 13.31
CA GLY A 393 -5.97 -3.70 12.59
C GLY A 393 -6.61 -2.61 11.75
N LEU A 394 -5.79 -1.77 11.11
CA LEU A 394 -6.23 -0.69 10.22
C LEU A 394 -5.84 -1.01 8.78
N GLU A 395 -6.60 -0.53 7.82
CA GLU A 395 -6.34 -0.69 6.39
C GLU A 395 -5.85 0.61 5.76
N ALA A 396 -4.64 0.58 5.18
CA ALA A 396 -4.14 1.68 4.37
C ALA A 396 -4.54 1.51 2.89
N ARG A 397 -4.93 2.60 2.23
CA ARG A 397 -5.27 2.71 0.81
C ARG A 397 -4.50 3.86 0.17
N TYR A 398 -4.03 3.67 -1.06
CA TYR A 398 -3.01 4.50 -1.70
C TYR A 398 -3.49 5.13 -3.01
N PRO A 399 -4.24 6.23 -2.98
CA PRO A 399 -4.85 6.81 -4.19
C PRO A 399 -3.84 7.28 -5.24
N PHE A 400 -2.64 7.74 -4.85
CA PHE A 400 -1.60 8.14 -5.80
C PHE A 400 -0.95 6.97 -6.54
N LEU A 401 -1.10 5.76 -6.01
CA LEU A 401 -0.59 4.51 -6.62
C LEU A 401 -1.62 3.82 -7.53
N ASP A 402 -2.75 4.45 -7.76
CA ASP A 402 -3.71 3.99 -8.74
C ASP A 402 -3.06 3.91 -10.14
N PRO A 403 -3.11 2.77 -10.84
CA PRO A 403 -2.46 2.64 -12.14
C PRO A 403 -2.90 3.69 -13.15
N LYS A 404 -4.17 4.15 -13.11
CA LYS A 404 -4.69 5.20 -13.98
C LYS A 404 -4.10 6.56 -13.62
N VAL A 405 -4.00 6.89 -12.33
CA VAL A 405 -3.37 8.15 -11.86
C VAL A 405 -1.90 8.21 -12.29
N VAL A 406 -1.19 7.10 -12.17
CA VAL A 406 0.21 6.99 -12.59
C VAL A 406 0.33 7.11 -14.10
N GLN A 407 -0.50 6.42 -14.87
CA GLN A 407 -0.48 6.48 -16.32
C GLN A 407 -0.77 7.89 -16.84
N GLU A 408 -1.74 8.58 -16.28
CA GLU A 408 -2.06 9.96 -16.67
C GLU A 408 -0.90 10.91 -16.39
N PHE A 409 -0.18 10.75 -15.28
CA PHE A 409 1.04 11.50 -15.02
C PHE A 409 2.14 11.18 -16.05
N LEU A 410 2.37 9.91 -16.37
CA LEU A 410 3.41 9.51 -17.34
C LEU A 410 3.14 10.10 -18.73
N TRP A 411 1.88 10.27 -19.11
CA TRP A 411 1.50 10.89 -20.39
C TRP A 411 1.62 12.40 -20.45
N THR A 412 1.71 13.15 -19.33
CA THR A 412 1.91 14.59 -19.37
C THR A 412 3.25 14.95 -19.99
N THR A 413 3.35 16.12 -20.65
CA THR A 413 4.60 16.57 -21.27
C THR A 413 5.68 16.90 -20.22
N PRO A 414 6.98 16.87 -20.59
CA PRO A 414 8.06 17.24 -19.69
C PRO A 414 7.93 18.66 -19.13
N GLU A 415 7.45 19.60 -19.95
CA GLU A 415 7.20 20.98 -19.56
C GLU A 415 6.22 21.06 -18.40
N LEU A 416 5.12 20.32 -18.49
CA LEU A 416 4.13 20.25 -17.41
C LEU A 416 4.70 19.58 -16.15
N LYS A 417 5.35 18.42 -16.31
CA LYS A 417 5.96 17.71 -15.16
C LYS A 417 6.94 18.59 -14.39
N ASN A 418 7.72 19.40 -15.11
CA ASN A 418 8.78 20.23 -14.55
C ASN A 418 8.32 21.65 -14.16
N SER A 419 7.04 22.00 -14.36
CA SER A 419 6.54 23.36 -14.11
C SER A 419 6.57 23.77 -12.64
N ASN A 420 6.28 22.83 -11.74
CA ASN A 420 6.24 23.04 -10.29
C ASN A 420 6.71 21.77 -9.55
N TYR A 421 7.04 21.93 -8.27
CA TYR A 421 7.23 20.78 -7.38
C TYR A 421 5.93 19.97 -7.29
N LYS A 422 5.97 18.66 -7.64
CA LYS A 422 4.76 17.81 -7.75
C LYS A 422 3.68 18.49 -8.59
N SER A 423 4.01 18.85 -9.82
CA SER A 423 3.22 19.74 -10.68
C SER A 423 1.74 19.39 -10.76
N VAL A 424 1.38 18.10 -10.88
CA VAL A 424 0.00 17.62 -10.94
C VAL A 424 -0.77 17.94 -9.63
N ILE A 425 -0.14 17.72 -8.48
CA ILE A 425 -0.74 17.99 -7.16
C ILE A 425 -0.78 19.50 -6.91
N HIS A 426 0.30 20.22 -7.29
CA HIS A 426 0.35 21.68 -7.20
C HIS A 426 -0.82 22.30 -7.95
N ASN A 427 -1.01 21.93 -9.23
CA ASN A 427 -2.10 22.44 -10.05
C ASN A 427 -3.46 22.11 -9.44
N TYR A 428 -3.66 20.85 -9.00
CA TYR A 428 -4.89 20.43 -8.35
C TYR A 428 -5.25 21.28 -7.12
N LEU A 429 -4.30 21.52 -6.23
CA LEU A 429 -4.53 22.36 -5.05
C LEU A 429 -4.79 23.82 -5.40
N GLN A 430 -4.08 24.35 -6.41
CA GLN A 430 -4.23 25.73 -6.88
C GLN A 430 -5.61 25.98 -7.49
N GLU A 431 -6.08 25.09 -8.37
CA GLU A 431 -7.40 25.20 -9.02
C GLU A 431 -8.55 25.13 -8.01
N ASN A 432 -8.36 24.36 -6.95
CA ASN A 432 -9.35 24.24 -5.88
C ASN A 432 -9.19 25.30 -4.77
N ASN A 433 -8.27 26.26 -4.91
CA ASN A 433 -7.94 27.28 -3.90
C ASN A 433 -7.69 26.67 -2.52
N PHE A 434 -7.07 25.49 -2.48
CA PHE A 434 -6.82 24.77 -1.22
C PHE A 434 -5.49 25.24 -0.60
N PRO A 435 -5.44 25.44 0.74
CA PRO A 435 -4.23 25.97 1.41
C PRO A 435 -3.01 25.09 1.20
N MET A 436 -1.90 25.71 0.69
CA MET A 436 -0.61 25.04 0.46
C MET A 436 0.56 26.01 0.63
N ALA A 437 1.74 25.48 0.99
CA ALA A 437 3.00 26.21 0.95
C ALA A 437 3.67 25.95 -0.41
N VAL A 438 3.77 26.98 -1.25
CA VAL A 438 4.18 26.86 -2.65
C VAL A 438 5.63 26.41 -2.78
N ASN A 439 5.87 25.32 -3.53
CA ASN A 439 7.19 24.71 -3.81
C ASN A 439 8.00 24.31 -2.55
N GLU A 440 7.33 24.11 -1.41
CA GLU A 440 7.94 23.60 -0.20
C GLU A 440 7.67 22.10 -0.05
N LYS A 441 8.71 21.33 0.34
CA LYS A 441 8.58 19.95 0.82
C LYS A 441 8.40 20.02 2.33
N ILE A 442 7.19 19.70 2.79
CA ILE A 442 6.83 19.61 4.19
C ILE A 442 6.20 18.23 4.43
N GLY A 443 6.39 17.70 5.61
CA GLY A 443 5.88 16.39 6.02
C GLY A 443 6.99 15.47 6.51
N PHE A 444 6.57 14.31 7.02
CA PHE A 444 7.46 13.31 7.62
C PHE A 444 8.47 12.71 6.63
#